data_6115c42b867cee2c7111f12c7793dff7
#
_entry.id   6115c42b867cee2c7111f12c7793dff7
#
_cell.length_a   1.000
_cell.length_b   1.000
_cell.length_c   1.000
_cell.angle_alpha   90.00
_cell.angle_beta   90.00
_cell.angle_gamma   90.00
#
_symmetry.space_group_name_H-M   'P 1'
#
loop_
_entity.id
_entity.type
_entity.pdbx_description
1 polymer ?
#
loop_
_entity_poly.entity_id
_entity_poly.type
_entity_poly.pdbx_seq_one_letter_code
_entity_poly.pdbx_strand_id
1 'polypeptide(L)'
;MYFCPVRGRFLRRPAPTMKLLKPTYLLRTLLLLCAVAVVSSACERNETQSLLDKLDHMIANRQVYDCQKEQRIAELRHLLSVSGLTPAQEYEINDRLFGEFPKYKLDPAIRYMERNVLLARRLGDRRKGCLSGIRLAELYSSTGMSIEAKRMLDSIDRRSVPRDMLATYYKAYNRFYQQYVAFSGQRHFRELEERYQDSVIMFADTVSVRYKLDRLYQMSRRNQSHEMEVRLLGFLNSLEPDSQLYAECAYSVGSFSRRRGDDWLARKYYMLSAMTDIRNSTKENAAFQALATLYYRHDDLFRAFRYTQAAVEDALFSNVQFRTVQMSELYSIIIASHQAKESRTKHKLQYYLVLISVLSAVLVLLFVYLYKQLRRVYRIKEELSQTNAKLARLNEELGEKNEQLSDSNAVKVQYIARFFDLCSMYIDKMDDYRKSLKKLAQDRKFDELNRRLKSTSMLEDEQDELYKNFDAIFLNLYPSFVEDFNALLTEDERIVLKQEDLLNKELRIYALLRLGITDSVKIASFLRCSLSTVYNYRTKVRNKAAISREEFEKMVMKIGTAHKTDV
;
A
#
# COMPACT_ATOMS: atom_id res chain seq x y z
N MET A 1 -89.34 21.94 39.91
CA MET A 1 -89.52 23.02 40.89
C MET A 1 -88.19 23.33 41.62
N TYR A 2 -87.83 24.59 41.61
CA TYR A 2 -86.81 25.31 42.41
C TYR A 2 -85.34 24.91 42.42
N PHE A 3 -84.58 25.60 41.68
CA PHE A 3 -83.43 26.48 41.90
C PHE A 3 -82.89 26.55 43.35
N CYS A 4 -81.58 26.38 43.53
CA CYS A 4 -80.70 27.27 44.23
C CYS A 4 -79.21 27.09 43.83
N PRO A 5 -78.49 28.17 43.51
CA PRO A 5 -77.10 28.06 43.03
C PRO A 5 -76.13 28.27 44.19
N VAL A 6 -75.20 27.35 44.40
CA VAL A 6 -74.04 27.60 45.28
C VAL A 6 -72.85 28.07 44.44
N ARG A 7 -72.55 29.37 44.63
CA ARG A 7 -71.31 29.98 44.12
C ARG A 7 -70.08 29.40 44.83
N GLY A 8 -69.38 28.46 44.24
CA GLY A 8 -68.03 28.09 44.66
C GLY A 8 -67.00 29.03 44.01
N ARG A 9 -66.29 29.85 44.77
CA ARG A 9 -65.16 30.64 44.33
C ARG A 9 -63.99 29.71 44.06
N PHE A 10 -63.73 29.44 42.81
CA PHE A 10 -62.46 28.82 42.34
C PHE A 10 -61.36 29.88 42.41
N LEU A 11 -60.51 29.80 43.43
CA LEU A 11 -59.24 30.50 43.51
C LEU A 11 -58.35 29.98 42.35
N ARG A 12 -58.26 30.73 41.26
CA ARG A 12 -57.25 30.53 40.21
C ARG A 12 -55.87 30.75 40.86
N ARG A 13 -55.12 29.64 41.03
CA ARG A 13 -53.68 29.75 41.25
C ARG A 13 -53.05 30.37 39.98
N PRO A 14 -52.19 31.39 40.06
CA PRO A 14 -51.51 31.93 38.92
C PRO A 14 -50.60 30.84 38.34
N ALA A 15 -50.68 30.59 37.04
CA ALA A 15 -49.75 29.74 36.31
C ALA A 15 -48.32 30.22 36.53
N PRO A 16 -47.34 29.33 36.69
CA PRO A 16 -45.94 29.75 36.83
C PRO A 16 -45.55 30.50 35.55
N THR A 17 -45.25 31.79 35.70
CA THR A 17 -44.70 32.62 34.62
C THR A 17 -43.37 32.00 34.21
N MET A 18 -43.36 31.27 33.10
CA MET A 18 -42.15 30.86 32.41
C MET A 18 -41.40 32.13 32.05
N LYS A 19 -40.37 32.46 32.80
CA LYS A 19 -39.46 33.56 32.47
C LYS A 19 -38.81 33.17 31.11
N LEU A 20 -39.29 33.81 30.06
CA LEU A 20 -38.66 33.75 28.74
C LEU A 20 -37.20 34.19 28.92
N LEU A 21 -36.27 33.24 28.79
CA LEU A 21 -34.86 33.52 28.75
C LEU A 21 -34.62 34.57 27.63
N LYS A 22 -33.98 35.69 28.03
CA LYS A 22 -33.69 36.77 27.07
C LYS A 22 -33.01 36.21 25.82
N PRO A 23 -33.41 36.59 24.63
CA PRO A 23 -32.87 36.04 23.36
C PRO A 23 -31.33 36.13 23.27
N THR A 24 -30.72 37.05 24.01
CA THR A 24 -29.26 37.17 24.15
C THR A 24 -28.59 35.99 24.87
N TYR A 25 -29.28 35.31 25.79
CA TYR A 25 -28.74 34.10 26.45
C TYR A 25 -28.85 32.89 25.53
N LEU A 26 -29.92 32.76 24.77
CA LEU A 26 -30.10 31.70 23.80
C LEU A 26 -29.05 31.81 22.66
N LEU A 27 -28.77 33.02 22.20
CA LEU A 27 -27.73 33.26 21.17
C LEU A 27 -26.32 32.95 21.70
N ARG A 28 -26.02 33.32 22.95
CA ARG A 28 -24.73 33.02 23.60
C ARG A 28 -24.54 31.52 23.82
N THR A 29 -25.57 30.81 24.28
CA THR A 29 -25.49 29.34 24.44
C THR A 29 -25.35 28.61 23.08
N LEU A 30 -26.03 29.10 22.03
CA LEU A 30 -25.89 28.57 20.69
C LEU A 30 -24.48 28.80 20.12
N LEU A 31 -23.93 30.01 20.29
CA LEU A 31 -22.55 30.35 19.91
C LEU A 31 -21.51 29.52 20.67
N LEU A 32 -21.73 29.30 21.97
CA LEU A 32 -20.87 28.42 22.78
C LEU A 32 -20.93 26.97 22.31
N LEU A 33 -22.13 26.45 22.02
CA LEU A 33 -22.31 25.12 21.47
C LEU A 33 -21.66 24.97 20.09
N CYS A 34 -21.81 25.97 19.21
CA CYS A 34 -21.12 26.00 17.92
C CYS A 34 -19.59 26.08 18.09
N ALA A 35 -19.09 26.89 19.03
CA ALA A 35 -17.66 26.98 19.30
C ALA A 35 -17.09 25.66 19.85
N VAL A 36 -17.80 25.00 20.75
CA VAL A 36 -17.43 23.66 21.27
C VAL A 36 -17.46 22.63 20.18
N ALA A 37 -18.46 22.64 19.28
CA ALA A 37 -18.53 21.72 18.14
C ALA A 37 -17.39 21.95 17.13
N VAL A 38 -17.00 23.20 16.88
CA VAL A 38 -15.87 23.54 16.01
C VAL A 38 -14.54 23.12 16.63
N VAL A 39 -14.37 23.35 17.95
CA VAL A 39 -13.15 22.94 18.66
C VAL A 39 -13.04 21.42 18.75
N SER A 40 -14.14 20.70 19.02
CA SER A 40 -14.12 19.23 19.04
C SER A 40 -13.83 18.65 17.65
N SER A 41 -14.43 19.16 16.58
CA SER A 41 -14.15 18.71 15.21
C SER A 41 -12.72 19.07 14.75
N ALA A 42 -12.14 20.17 15.22
CA ALA A 42 -10.74 20.52 14.97
C ALA A 42 -9.78 19.57 15.71
N CYS A 43 -10.09 19.22 16.97
CA CYS A 43 -9.30 18.29 17.78
C CYS A 43 -9.32 16.88 17.16
N GLU A 44 -10.49 16.40 16.72
CA GLU A 44 -10.66 15.11 16.05
C GLU A 44 -9.90 15.04 14.71
N ARG A 45 -9.93 16.11 13.91
CA ARG A 45 -9.11 16.22 12.69
C ARG A 45 -7.64 16.13 12.99
N ASN A 46 -7.22 16.77 14.06
CA ASN A 46 -5.82 16.81 14.49
C ASN A 46 -5.33 15.42 14.92
N GLU A 47 -6.09 14.68 15.71
CA GLU A 47 -5.74 13.32 16.13
C GLU A 47 -5.63 12.37 14.93
N THR A 48 -6.62 12.41 14.02
CA THR A 48 -6.63 11.56 12.84
C THR A 48 -5.43 11.83 11.94
N GLN A 49 -5.06 13.09 11.73
CA GLN A 49 -3.91 13.45 10.89
C GLN A 49 -2.60 12.96 11.52
N SER A 50 -2.43 13.11 12.84
CA SER A 50 -1.26 12.58 13.55
C SER A 50 -1.14 11.05 13.43
N LEU A 51 -2.27 10.33 13.51
CA LEU A 51 -2.28 8.88 13.32
C LEU A 51 -1.95 8.48 11.88
N LEU A 52 -2.45 9.24 10.90
CA LEU A 52 -2.11 9.04 9.49
C LEU A 52 -0.62 9.18 9.24
N ASP A 53 -0.02 10.27 9.73
CA ASP A 53 1.39 10.55 9.55
C ASP A 53 2.26 9.46 10.21
N LYS A 54 1.84 8.98 11.40
CA LYS A 54 2.49 7.85 12.08
C LYS A 54 2.38 6.57 11.26
N LEU A 55 1.20 6.24 10.76
CA LEU A 55 0.99 5.04 9.94
C LEU A 55 1.82 5.11 8.65
N ASP A 56 1.82 6.26 7.98
CA ASP A 56 2.57 6.48 6.76
C ASP A 56 4.08 6.34 6.98
N HIS A 57 4.59 6.89 8.09
CA HIS A 57 5.97 6.69 8.51
C HIS A 57 6.29 5.22 8.81
N MET A 58 5.39 4.51 9.48
CA MET A 58 5.59 3.10 9.78
C MET A 58 5.55 2.22 8.52
N ILE A 59 4.68 2.52 7.56
CA ILE A 59 4.66 1.82 6.25
C ILE A 59 6.00 2.01 5.54
N ALA A 60 6.55 3.23 5.53
CA ALA A 60 7.83 3.53 4.92
C ALA A 60 9.00 2.80 5.59
N ASN A 61 8.93 2.61 6.92
CA ASN A 61 9.98 1.99 7.74
C ASN A 61 9.71 0.54 8.13
N ARG A 62 8.73 -0.12 7.50
CA ARG A 62 8.32 -1.49 7.91
C ARG A 62 9.45 -2.53 7.86
N GLN A 63 10.47 -2.29 7.02
CA GLN A 63 11.64 -3.17 6.93
C GLN A 63 12.40 -3.31 8.25
N VAL A 64 12.39 -2.29 9.11
CA VAL A 64 13.04 -2.36 10.43
C VAL A 64 12.41 -3.46 11.29
N TYR A 65 11.08 -3.53 11.32
CA TYR A 65 10.36 -4.57 12.07
C TYR A 65 10.54 -5.95 11.45
N ASP A 66 10.55 -6.01 10.11
CA ASP A 66 10.79 -7.25 9.37
C ASP A 66 12.20 -7.79 9.63
N CYS A 67 13.23 -6.94 9.67
CA CYS A 67 14.60 -7.32 10.02
C CYS A 67 14.70 -7.91 11.42
N GLN A 68 14.04 -7.31 12.42
CA GLN A 68 14.01 -7.85 13.79
C GLN A 68 13.37 -9.23 13.84
N LYS A 69 12.31 -9.44 13.07
CA LYS A 69 11.66 -10.75 12.96
C LYS A 69 12.55 -11.78 12.26
N GLU A 70 13.16 -11.42 11.15
CA GLU A 70 14.08 -12.31 10.43
C GLU A 70 15.31 -12.68 11.29
N GLN A 71 15.78 -11.80 12.15
CA GLN A 71 16.84 -12.11 13.10
C GLN A 71 16.40 -13.20 14.09
N ARG A 72 15.23 -13.08 14.73
CA ARG A 72 14.69 -14.12 15.60
C ARG A 72 14.51 -15.46 14.89
N ILE A 73 14.04 -15.40 13.64
CA ILE A 73 13.91 -16.59 12.79
C ILE A 73 15.27 -17.22 12.51
N ALA A 74 16.30 -16.41 12.22
CA ALA A 74 17.66 -16.88 11.96
C ALA A 74 18.25 -17.56 13.20
N GLU A 75 18.06 -17.01 14.39
CA GLU A 75 18.48 -17.61 15.66
C GLU A 75 17.83 -18.99 15.87
N LEU A 76 16.52 -19.10 15.63
CA LEU A 76 15.81 -20.37 15.74
C LEU A 76 16.27 -21.39 14.66
N ARG A 77 16.54 -20.95 13.45
CA ARG A 77 17.08 -21.80 12.39
C ARG A 77 18.48 -22.33 12.72
N HIS A 78 19.29 -21.50 13.36
CA HIS A 78 20.61 -21.93 13.82
C HIS A 78 20.50 -23.11 14.77
N LEU A 79 19.49 -23.15 15.66
CA LEU A 79 19.25 -24.29 16.54
C LEU A 79 18.95 -25.59 15.77
N LEU A 80 18.31 -25.51 14.59
CA LEU A 80 18.08 -26.70 13.75
C LEU A 80 19.34 -27.20 13.04
N SER A 81 20.38 -26.39 12.92
CA SER A 81 21.64 -26.79 12.27
C SER A 81 22.59 -27.55 13.22
N VAL A 82 22.23 -27.64 14.49
CA VAL A 82 23.03 -28.37 15.48
C VAL A 82 22.92 -29.88 15.20
N SER A 83 24.09 -30.56 15.12
CA SER A 83 24.14 -32.01 14.89
C SER A 83 23.65 -32.76 16.12
N GLY A 84 22.96 -33.91 15.91
CA GLY A 84 22.53 -34.80 16.98
C GLY A 84 21.22 -34.44 17.66
N LEU A 85 20.40 -33.59 17.07
CA LEU A 85 19.05 -33.30 17.57
C LEU A 85 18.18 -34.56 17.61
N THR A 86 17.54 -34.79 18.75
CA THR A 86 16.49 -35.82 18.85
C THR A 86 15.23 -35.38 18.08
N PRO A 87 14.38 -36.33 17.62
CA PRO A 87 13.10 -35.99 16.97
C PRO A 87 12.20 -35.09 17.83
N ALA A 88 12.26 -35.21 19.15
CA ALA A 88 11.50 -34.36 20.07
C ALA A 88 12.03 -32.92 20.10
N GLN A 89 13.35 -32.74 20.13
CA GLN A 89 13.98 -31.41 20.07
C GLN A 89 13.73 -30.73 18.72
N GLU A 90 13.88 -31.47 17.63
CA GLU A 90 13.57 -30.96 16.29
C GLU A 90 12.10 -30.51 16.20
N TYR A 91 11.18 -31.29 16.77
CA TYR A 91 9.75 -30.92 16.82
C TYR A 91 9.54 -29.60 17.56
N GLU A 92 10.12 -29.42 18.72
CA GLU A 92 9.97 -28.22 19.55
C GLU A 92 10.56 -26.97 18.85
N ILE A 93 11.74 -27.13 18.20
CA ILE A 93 12.34 -26.01 17.45
C ILE A 93 11.46 -25.63 16.24
N ASN A 94 10.95 -26.62 15.50
CA ASN A 94 10.03 -26.38 14.40
C ASN A 94 8.72 -25.72 14.89
N ASP A 95 8.24 -26.09 16.06
CA ASP A 95 7.03 -25.48 16.65
C ASP A 95 7.28 -24.01 17.04
N ARG A 96 8.43 -23.69 17.57
CA ARG A 96 8.86 -22.30 17.83
C ARG A 96 9.04 -21.51 16.54
N LEU A 97 9.68 -22.09 15.53
CA LEU A 97 9.77 -21.48 14.20
C LEU A 97 8.39 -21.26 13.60
N PHE A 98 7.51 -22.25 13.68
CA PHE A 98 6.13 -22.06 13.27
C PHE A 98 5.48 -20.87 13.97
N GLY A 99 5.76 -20.62 15.27
CA GLY A 99 5.25 -19.45 15.99
C GLY A 99 5.55 -18.10 15.31
N GLU A 100 6.67 -18.00 14.59
CA GLU A 100 7.09 -16.78 13.89
C GLU A 100 6.45 -16.59 12.50
N PHE A 101 6.00 -17.67 11.83
CA PHE A 101 5.64 -17.63 10.41
C PHE A 101 4.17 -17.43 10.06
N PRO A 102 3.14 -17.87 10.81
CA PRO A 102 1.76 -18.00 10.30
C PRO A 102 1.12 -16.73 9.76
N LYS A 103 1.56 -15.58 10.24
CA LYS A 103 1.08 -14.26 9.77
C LYS A 103 2.18 -13.46 9.06
N TYR A 104 3.29 -14.10 8.75
CA TYR A 104 4.46 -13.49 8.12
C TYR A 104 4.77 -14.09 6.75
N LYS A 105 5.13 -15.39 6.70
CA LYS A 105 5.41 -16.15 5.47
C LYS A 105 4.83 -17.56 5.60
N LEU A 106 3.86 -17.92 4.76
CA LEU A 106 3.16 -19.20 4.91
C LEU A 106 3.97 -20.39 4.41
N ASP A 107 4.77 -20.27 3.36
CA ASP A 107 5.52 -21.42 2.81
C ASP A 107 6.52 -22.03 3.80
N PRO A 108 7.33 -21.25 4.54
CA PRO A 108 8.14 -21.82 5.61
C PRO A 108 7.30 -22.43 6.73
N ALA A 109 6.18 -21.79 7.11
CA ALA A 109 5.30 -22.34 8.14
C ALA A 109 4.77 -23.72 7.76
N ILE A 110 4.35 -23.89 6.48
CA ILE A 110 3.89 -25.18 5.94
C ILE A 110 4.99 -26.23 6.08
N ARG A 111 6.22 -25.94 5.59
CA ARG A 111 7.33 -26.90 5.66
C ARG A 111 7.66 -27.36 7.08
N TYR A 112 7.66 -26.43 8.05
CA TYR A 112 7.90 -26.80 9.45
C TYR A 112 6.76 -27.64 10.02
N MET A 113 5.50 -27.37 9.66
CA MET A 113 4.37 -28.16 10.13
C MET A 113 4.28 -29.52 9.43
N GLU A 114 4.57 -29.63 8.15
CA GLU A 114 4.70 -30.92 7.45
C GLU A 114 5.76 -31.80 8.12
N ARG A 115 6.91 -31.20 8.43
CA ARG A 115 7.97 -31.91 9.17
C ARG A 115 7.51 -32.32 10.55
N ASN A 116 6.79 -31.48 11.27
CA ASN A 116 6.26 -31.78 12.61
C ASN A 116 5.18 -32.88 12.58
N VAL A 117 4.37 -32.96 11.55
CA VAL A 117 3.43 -34.09 11.37
C VAL A 117 4.19 -35.42 11.26
N LEU A 118 5.30 -35.45 10.51
CA LEU A 118 6.14 -36.64 10.37
C LEU A 118 6.86 -36.98 11.68
N LEU A 119 7.40 -35.98 12.37
CA LEU A 119 8.08 -36.16 13.66
C LEU A 119 7.13 -36.68 14.75
N ALA A 120 5.93 -36.13 14.83
CA ALA A 120 4.89 -36.57 15.76
C ALA A 120 4.52 -38.05 15.55
N ARG A 121 4.42 -38.51 14.28
CA ARG A 121 4.22 -39.93 13.95
C ARG A 121 5.36 -40.79 14.41
N ARG A 122 6.63 -40.36 14.21
CA ARG A 122 7.83 -41.09 14.68
C ARG A 122 7.90 -41.19 16.20
N LEU A 123 7.46 -40.14 16.89
CA LEU A 123 7.40 -40.09 18.35
C LEU A 123 6.25 -40.89 18.94
N GLY A 124 5.28 -41.32 18.12
CA GLY A 124 4.03 -41.94 18.58
C GLY A 124 3.13 -41.00 19.39
N ASP A 125 3.39 -39.67 19.33
CA ASP A 125 2.69 -38.65 20.09
C ASP A 125 1.43 -38.19 19.34
N ARG A 126 0.30 -38.77 19.70
CA ARG A 126 -1.01 -38.45 19.08
C ARG A 126 -1.39 -36.98 19.29
N ARG A 127 -1.06 -36.40 20.45
CA ARG A 127 -1.40 -34.99 20.74
C ARG A 127 -0.63 -34.05 19.85
N LYS A 128 0.70 -34.26 19.72
CA LYS A 128 1.55 -33.49 18.80
C LYS A 128 1.12 -33.67 17.34
N GLY A 129 0.75 -34.89 16.95
CA GLY A 129 0.28 -35.18 15.59
C GLY A 129 -1.03 -34.46 15.27
N CYS A 130 -1.97 -34.47 16.19
CA CYS A 130 -3.24 -33.76 16.06
C CYS A 130 -3.02 -32.25 15.95
N LEU A 131 -2.20 -31.66 16.83
CA LEU A 131 -1.91 -30.22 16.83
C LEU A 131 -1.25 -29.78 15.52
N SER A 132 -0.21 -30.50 15.09
CA SER A 132 0.49 -30.18 13.83
C SER A 132 -0.42 -30.32 12.62
N GLY A 133 -1.27 -31.36 12.58
CA GLY A 133 -2.24 -31.58 11.52
C GLY A 133 -3.28 -30.45 11.43
N ILE A 134 -3.83 -30.01 12.56
CA ILE A 134 -4.79 -28.89 12.62
C ILE A 134 -4.13 -27.60 12.10
N ARG A 135 -2.93 -27.29 12.61
CA ARG A 135 -2.19 -26.09 12.20
C ARG A 135 -1.82 -26.12 10.71
N LEU A 136 -1.39 -27.28 10.20
CA LEU A 136 -1.10 -27.48 8.79
C LEU A 136 -2.32 -27.26 7.91
N ALA A 137 -3.49 -27.76 8.32
CA ALA A 137 -4.74 -27.54 7.62
C ALA A 137 -5.15 -26.04 7.59
N GLU A 138 -4.92 -25.29 8.66
CA GLU A 138 -5.13 -23.83 8.68
C GLU A 138 -4.22 -23.12 7.69
N LEU A 139 -2.94 -23.54 7.59
CA LEU A 139 -1.99 -22.97 6.62
C LEU A 139 -2.40 -23.28 5.18
N TYR A 140 -2.72 -24.55 4.88
CA TYR A 140 -3.21 -24.95 3.55
C TYR A 140 -4.47 -24.17 3.16
N SER A 141 -5.39 -23.95 4.11
CA SER A 141 -6.56 -23.09 3.86
C SER A 141 -6.12 -21.67 3.46
N SER A 142 -5.15 -21.08 4.17
CA SER A 142 -4.70 -19.70 3.95
C SER A 142 -3.97 -19.51 2.62
N THR A 143 -3.34 -20.56 2.09
CA THR A 143 -2.65 -20.55 0.79
C THR A 143 -3.55 -20.99 -0.38
N GLY A 144 -4.84 -21.25 -0.14
CA GLY A 144 -5.77 -21.71 -1.19
C GLY A 144 -5.67 -23.18 -1.56
N MET A 145 -4.84 -23.95 -0.85
CA MET A 145 -4.71 -25.41 -1.01
C MET A 145 -5.91 -26.13 -0.36
N SER A 146 -7.11 -25.87 -0.89
CA SER A 146 -8.39 -26.28 -0.27
C SER A 146 -8.54 -27.80 -0.21
N ILE A 147 -8.01 -28.54 -1.19
CA ILE A 147 -8.10 -30.01 -1.23
C ILE A 147 -7.23 -30.61 -0.13
N GLU A 148 -5.99 -30.14 -0.01
CA GLU A 148 -5.03 -30.55 1.01
C GLU A 148 -5.53 -30.20 2.40
N ALA A 149 -6.05 -28.98 2.59
CA ALA A 149 -6.65 -28.54 3.84
C ALA A 149 -7.80 -29.45 4.26
N LYS A 150 -8.73 -29.74 3.35
CA LYS A 150 -9.89 -30.59 3.62
C LYS A 150 -9.45 -32.03 3.93
N ARG A 151 -8.55 -32.61 3.14
CA ARG A 151 -7.99 -33.93 3.39
C ARG A 151 -7.32 -34.03 4.76
N MET A 152 -6.54 -33.01 5.13
CA MET A 152 -5.88 -32.97 6.42
C MET A 152 -6.89 -32.90 7.56
N LEU A 153 -7.90 -32.04 7.49
CA LEU A 153 -8.96 -31.94 8.48
C LEU A 153 -9.76 -33.23 8.60
N ASP A 154 -10.12 -33.87 7.49
CA ASP A 154 -10.90 -35.12 7.48
C ASP A 154 -10.09 -36.32 7.98
N SER A 155 -8.74 -36.26 7.88
CA SER A 155 -7.86 -37.30 8.42
C SER A 155 -7.77 -37.30 9.95
N ILE A 156 -8.19 -36.22 10.59
CA ILE A 156 -8.18 -36.08 12.06
C ILE A 156 -9.51 -36.59 12.62
N ASP A 157 -9.51 -37.79 13.20
CA ASP A 157 -10.71 -38.28 13.89
C ASP A 157 -11.02 -37.38 15.09
N ARG A 158 -12.20 -36.75 15.05
CA ARG A 158 -12.70 -35.86 16.11
C ARG A 158 -12.65 -36.52 17.50
N ARG A 159 -12.88 -37.84 17.58
CA ARG A 159 -12.89 -38.58 18.85
C ARG A 159 -11.50 -38.68 19.47
N SER A 160 -10.47 -38.58 18.63
CA SER A 160 -9.06 -38.61 19.05
C SER A 160 -8.54 -37.22 19.47
N VAL A 161 -9.26 -36.14 19.16
CA VAL A 161 -8.86 -34.77 19.51
C VAL A 161 -9.04 -34.54 21.02
N PRO A 162 -7.99 -34.16 21.75
CA PRO A 162 -8.09 -33.81 23.17
C PRO A 162 -9.09 -32.66 23.38
N ARG A 163 -9.82 -32.69 24.51
CA ARG A 163 -10.91 -31.74 24.79
C ARG A 163 -10.44 -30.28 24.77
N ASP A 164 -9.24 -30.01 25.27
CA ASP A 164 -8.62 -28.68 25.27
C ASP A 164 -8.18 -28.21 23.88
N MET A 165 -8.11 -29.09 22.90
CA MET A 165 -7.78 -28.77 21.51
C MET A 165 -9.02 -28.66 20.59
N LEU A 166 -10.22 -29.03 21.08
CA LEU A 166 -11.43 -29.01 20.26
C LEU A 166 -11.75 -27.61 19.70
N ALA A 167 -11.54 -26.57 20.49
CA ALA A 167 -11.71 -25.20 20.00
C ALA A 167 -10.78 -24.88 18.82
N THR A 168 -9.50 -25.29 18.90
CA THR A 168 -8.53 -25.13 17.82
C THR A 168 -8.92 -25.95 16.58
N TYR A 169 -9.39 -27.18 16.79
CA TYR A 169 -9.86 -28.04 15.71
C TYR A 169 -11.04 -27.43 14.96
N TYR A 170 -12.06 -26.96 15.69
CA TYR A 170 -13.21 -26.32 15.06
C TYR A 170 -12.86 -24.96 14.43
N LYS A 171 -11.90 -24.24 14.98
CA LYS A 171 -11.38 -23.01 14.39
C LYS A 171 -10.73 -23.25 13.02
N ALA A 172 -10.02 -24.37 12.85
CA ALA A 172 -9.46 -24.74 11.56
C ALA A 172 -10.54 -25.02 10.52
N TYR A 173 -11.62 -25.71 10.88
CA TYR A 173 -12.78 -25.86 10.00
C TYR A 173 -13.50 -24.55 9.69
N ASN A 174 -13.70 -23.71 10.70
CA ASN A 174 -14.30 -22.39 10.51
C ASN A 174 -13.47 -21.56 9.52
N ARG A 175 -12.13 -21.52 9.70
CA ARG A 175 -11.22 -20.82 8.79
C ARG A 175 -11.23 -21.42 7.39
N PHE A 176 -11.27 -22.74 7.28
CA PHE A 176 -11.40 -23.42 5.99
C PHE A 176 -12.66 -22.97 5.24
N TYR A 177 -13.85 -23.04 5.86
CA TYR A 177 -15.08 -22.64 5.21
C TYR A 177 -15.15 -21.15 4.94
N GLN A 178 -14.65 -20.29 5.83
CA GLN A 178 -14.56 -18.86 5.61
C GLN A 178 -13.78 -18.54 4.33
N GLN A 179 -12.65 -19.19 4.13
CA GLN A 179 -11.81 -18.99 2.96
C GLN A 179 -12.39 -19.66 1.72
N TYR A 180 -12.94 -20.85 1.86
CA TYR A 180 -13.58 -21.56 0.77
C TYR A 180 -14.78 -20.79 0.19
N VAL A 181 -15.61 -20.19 1.05
CA VAL A 181 -16.72 -19.31 0.63
C VAL A 181 -16.18 -18.09 -0.15
N ALA A 182 -15.10 -17.53 0.31
CA ALA A 182 -14.52 -16.37 -0.34
C ALA A 182 -13.88 -16.69 -1.71
N PHE A 183 -13.27 -17.88 -1.86
CA PHE A 183 -12.69 -18.33 -3.14
C PHE A 183 -13.77 -18.81 -4.13
N SER A 184 -14.71 -19.61 -3.64
CA SER A 184 -15.70 -20.27 -4.50
C SER A 184 -16.91 -19.40 -4.82
N GLY A 185 -17.14 -18.33 -4.06
CA GLY A 185 -18.37 -17.54 -4.13
C GLY A 185 -19.65 -18.27 -3.66
N GLN A 186 -19.53 -19.53 -3.23
CA GLN A 186 -20.65 -20.40 -2.88
C GLN A 186 -21.17 -20.11 -1.47
N ARG A 187 -22.17 -19.25 -1.39
CA ARG A 187 -22.72 -18.74 -0.12
C ARG A 187 -23.38 -19.80 0.77
N HIS A 188 -23.76 -20.96 0.24
CA HIS A 188 -24.38 -22.03 1.04
C HIS A 188 -23.44 -22.64 2.08
N PHE A 189 -22.11 -22.56 1.87
CA PHE A 189 -21.12 -22.98 2.87
C PHE A 189 -20.97 -22.00 4.05
N ARG A 190 -21.62 -20.83 4.00
CA ARG A 190 -21.63 -19.88 5.12
C ARG A 190 -22.31 -20.42 6.37
N GLU A 191 -23.31 -21.26 6.20
CA GLU A 191 -23.95 -21.93 7.33
C GLU A 191 -22.99 -22.86 8.07
N LEU A 192 -22.09 -23.53 7.33
CA LEU A 192 -21.05 -24.36 7.94
C LEU A 192 -20.01 -23.50 8.67
N GLU A 193 -19.59 -22.37 8.08
CA GLU A 193 -18.75 -21.39 8.75
C GLU A 193 -19.35 -20.98 10.11
N GLU A 194 -20.63 -20.60 10.13
CA GLU A 194 -21.33 -20.18 11.35
C GLU A 194 -21.44 -21.32 12.38
N ARG A 195 -21.80 -22.55 11.96
CA ARG A 195 -21.88 -23.73 12.84
C ARG A 195 -20.52 -24.05 13.48
N TYR A 196 -19.43 -23.97 12.71
CA TYR A 196 -18.10 -24.20 13.25
C TYR A 196 -17.66 -23.05 14.17
N GLN A 197 -18.07 -21.81 13.90
CA GLN A 197 -17.85 -20.68 14.80
C GLN A 197 -18.54 -20.87 16.15
N ASP A 198 -19.79 -21.35 16.15
CA ASP A 198 -20.51 -21.68 17.39
C ASP A 198 -19.81 -22.82 18.15
N SER A 199 -19.29 -23.82 17.42
CA SER A 199 -18.49 -24.90 18.01
C SER A 199 -17.19 -24.40 18.64
N VAL A 200 -16.49 -23.45 18.00
CA VAL A 200 -15.29 -22.80 18.58
C VAL A 200 -15.62 -22.19 19.93
N ILE A 201 -16.72 -21.45 20.02
CA ILE A 201 -17.13 -20.78 21.26
C ILE A 201 -17.55 -21.80 22.34
N MET A 202 -18.23 -22.88 21.94
CA MET A 202 -18.69 -23.93 22.84
C MET A 202 -17.54 -24.68 23.54
N PHE A 203 -16.43 -24.89 22.83
CA PHE A 203 -15.29 -25.66 23.33
C PHE A 203 -14.10 -24.81 23.77
N ALA A 204 -14.18 -23.48 23.59
CA ALA A 204 -13.10 -22.59 24.00
C ALA A 204 -13.01 -22.46 25.52
N ASP A 205 -11.80 -22.24 26.01
CA ASP A 205 -11.57 -21.88 27.40
C ASP A 205 -12.16 -20.50 27.69
N THR A 206 -13.23 -20.47 28.50
CA THR A 206 -14.00 -19.27 28.83
C THR A 206 -13.22 -18.22 29.63
N VAL A 207 -12.11 -18.61 30.29
CA VAL A 207 -11.25 -17.70 31.04
C VAL A 207 -10.29 -16.97 30.11
N SER A 208 -9.95 -17.57 28.98
CA SER A 208 -8.96 -17.03 28.05
C SER A 208 -9.37 -15.66 27.50
N VAL A 209 -8.38 -14.78 27.35
CA VAL A 209 -8.55 -13.46 26.73
C VAL A 209 -9.05 -13.61 25.28
N ARG A 210 -8.59 -14.66 24.60
CA ARG A 210 -9.00 -14.99 23.23
C ARG A 210 -10.49 -15.30 23.13
N TYR A 211 -11.03 -16.13 24.04
CA TYR A 211 -12.47 -16.41 24.07
C TYR A 211 -13.30 -15.13 24.25
N LYS A 212 -12.87 -14.25 25.17
CA LYS A 212 -13.57 -12.98 25.41
C LYS A 212 -13.64 -12.13 24.12
N LEU A 213 -12.54 -12.07 23.36
CA LEU A 213 -12.50 -11.36 22.08
C LEU A 213 -13.44 -12.01 21.05
N ASP A 214 -13.34 -13.33 20.85
CA ASP A 214 -14.15 -14.05 19.87
C ASP A 214 -15.65 -13.93 20.21
N ARG A 215 -16.00 -13.96 21.48
CA ARG A 215 -17.36 -13.76 21.98
C ARG A 215 -17.88 -12.34 21.75
N LEU A 216 -17.08 -11.33 22.08
CA LEU A 216 -17.41 -9.93 21.83
C LEU A 216 -17.57 -9.66 20.33
N TYR A 217 -16.72 -10.23 19.49
CA TYR A 217 -16.84 -10.12 18.05
C TYR A 217 -18.16 -10.71 17.53
N GLN A 218 -18.54 -11.92 17.97
CA GLN A 218 -19.81 -12.54 17.62
C GLN A 218 -21.01 -11.69 18.05
N MET A 219 -20.99 -11.19 19.30
CA MET A 219 -22.06 -10.34 19.83
C MET A 219 -22.16 -9.02 19.06
N SER A 220 -21.04 -8.40 18.70
CA SER A 220 -20.99 -7.14 17.95
C SER A 220 -21.53 -7.25 16.51
N ARG A 221 -21.54 -8.43 15.93
CA ARG A 221 -22.17 -8.67 14.62
C ARG A 221 -23.70 -8.63 14.69
N ARG A 222 -24.26 -9.04 15.82
CA ARG A 222 -25.72 -9.15 16.04
C ARG A 222 -26.32 -7.92 16.72
N ASN A 223 -25.53 -7.23 17.55
CA ASN A 223 -25.97 -6.08 18.33
C ASN A 223 -25.05 -4.88 18.05
N GLN A 224 -25.64 -3.78 17.56
CA GLN A 224 -24.94 -2.52 17.25
C GLN A 224 -25.27 -1.41 18.26
N SER A 225 -25.62 -1.75 19.50
CA SER A 225 -25.92 -0.78 20.55
C SER A 225 -24.66 -0.02 21.02
N HIS A 226 -24.90 1.15 21.62
CA HIS A 226 -23.84 1.91 22.26
C HIS A 226 -23.19 1.14 23.42
N GLU A 227 -23.96 0.35 24.14
CA GLU A 227 -23.43 -0.53 25.20
C GLU A 227 -22.39 -1.52 24.67
N MET A 228 -22.63 -2.10 23.48
CA MET A 228 -21.65 -3.00 22.83
C MET A 228 -20.37 -2.26 22.45
N GLU A 229 -20.48 -1.02 22.00
CA GLU A 229 -19.33 -0.17 21.73
C GLU A 229 -18.46 0.04 22.97
N VAL A 230 -19.10 0.43 24.08
CA VAL A 230 -18.41 0.64 25.37
C VAL A 230 -17.71 -0.66 25.82
N ARG A 231 -18.35 -1.81 25.66
CA ARG A 231 -17.76 -3.11 26.01
C ARG A 231 -16.55 -3.45 25.14
N LEU A 232 -16.63 -3.20 23.83
CA LEU A 232 -15.51 -3.42 22.91
C LEU A 232 -14.33 -2.49 23.23
N LEU A 233 -14.60 -1.20 23.49
CA LEU A 233 -13.59 -0.22 23.86
C LEU A 233 -12.97 -0.52 25.21
N GLY A 234 -13.77 -0.89 26.21
CA GLY A 234 -13.30 -1.30 27.52
C GLY A 234 -12.38 -2.53 27.44
N PHE A 235 -12.74 -3.49 26.59
CA PHE A 235 -11.90 -4.66 26.36
C PHE A 235 -10.59 -4.30 25.63
N LEU A 236 -10.66 -3.46 24.59
CA LEU A 236 -9.47 -2.98 23.87
C LEU A 236 -8.47 -2.30 24.82
N ASN A 237 -8.98 -1.43 25.71
CA ASN A 237 -8.16 -0.71 26.69
C ASN A 237 -7.54 -1.62 27.76
N SER A 238 -8.05 -2.84 27.94
CA SER A 238 -7.46 -3.85 28.84
C SER A 238 -6.35 -4.66 28.19
N LEU A 239 -6.10 -4.52 26.90
CA LEU A 239 -5.09 -5.25 26.15
C LEU A 239 -3.80 -4.44 26.05
N GLU A 240 -2.67 -5.13 25.97
CA GLU A 240 -1.38 -4.50 25.69
C GLU A 240 -1.37 -3.91 24.27
N PRO A 241 -1.03 -2.63 24.09
CA PRO A 241 -1.16 -1.93 22.81
C PRO A 241 -0.37 -2.55 21.65
N ASP A 242 0.73 -3.26 21.94
CA ASP A 242 1.58 -3.89 20.94
C ASP A 242 1.28 -5.38 20.75
N SER A 243 0.25 -5.89 21.45
CA SER A 243 -0.12 -7.29 21.32
C SER A 243 -0.91 -7.55 20.02
N GLN A 244 -0.77 -8.78 19.51
CA GLN A 244 -1.57 -9.23 18.38
C GLN A 244 -3.08 -9.18 18.66
N LEU A 245 -3.50 -9.46 19.90
CA LEU A 245 -4.89 -9.39 20.33
C LEU A 245 -5.41 -7.95 20.28
N TYR A 246 -4.57 -6.97 20.59
CA TYR A 246 -4.91 -5.56 20.45
C TYR A 246 -5.20 -5.20 18.99
N ALA A 247 -4.37 -5.64 18.05
CA ALA A 247 -4.60 -5.39 16.62
C ALA A 247 -5.93 -5.99 16.15
N GLU A 248 -6.22 -7.24 16.53
CA GLU A 248 -7.47 -7.92 16.17
C GLU A 248 -8.70 -7.25 16.83
N CYS A 249 -8.57 -6.81 18.08
CA CYS A 249 -9.63 -6.09 18.78
C CYS A 249 -9.86 -4.71 18.17
N ALA A 250 -8.80 -3.94 17.89
CA ALA A 250 -8.88 -2.66 17.23
C ALA A 250 -9.55 -2.77 15.85
N TYR A 251 -9.20 -3.79 15.06
CA TYR A 251 -9.89 -4.08 13.81
C TYR A 251 -11.39 -4.34 14.03
N SER A 252 -11.74 -5.08 15.09
CA SER A 252 -13.13 -5.40 15.42
C SER A 252 -13.91 -4.15 15.81
N VAL A 253 -13.31 -3.26 16.61
CA VAL A 253 -13.89 -1.94 16.95
C VAL A 253 -14.09 -1.11 15.67
N GLY A 254 -13.07 -1.01 14.82
CA GLY A 254 -13.20 -0.29 13.55
C GLY A 254 -14.31 -0.85 12.65
N SER A 255 -14.43 -2.18 12.58
CA SER A 255 -15.50 -2.83 11.83
C SER A 255 -16.89 -2.60 12.42
N PHE A 256 -16.98 -2.54 13.74
CA PHE A 256 -18.20 -2.20 14.46
C PHE A 256 -18.62 -0.75 14.19
N SER A 257 -17.71 0.20 14.38
CA SER A 257 -17.94 1.63 14.13
C SER A 257 -18.36 1.90 12.68
N ARG A 258 -17.72 1.22 11.71
CA ARG A 258 -18.09 1.31 10.30
C ARG A 258 -19.53 0.85 10.03
N ARG A 259 -19.98 -0.24 10.67
CA ARG A 259 -21.36 -0.73 10.51
C ARG A 259 -22.39 0.25 11.08
N ARG A 260 -22.02 1.03 12.09
CA ARG A 260 -22.83 2.11 12.66
C ARG A 260 -22.80 3.41 11.86
N GLY A 261 -21.96 3.51 10.85
CA GLY A 261 -21.77 4.70 10.03
C GLY A 261 -20.78 5.72 10.62
N ASP A 262 -20.07 5.36 11.68
CA ASP A 262 -19.00 6.19 12.24
C ASP A 262 -17.66 5.89 11.52
N ASP A 263 -17.50 6.54 10.37
CA ASP A 263 -16.31 6.36 9.54
C ASP A 263 -15.07 7.00 10.16
N TRP A 264 -15.23 7.98 11.05
CA TRP A 264 -14.10 8.60 11.75
C TRP A 264 -13.48 7.63 12.75
N LEU A 265 -14.32 7.07 13.62
CA LEU A 265 -13.89 6.10 14.61
C LEU A 265 -13.36 4.82 13.95
N ALA A 266 -14.00 4.39 12.87
CA ALA A 266 -13.55 3.26 12.05
C ALA A 266 -12.13 3.49 11.53
N ARG A 267 -11.83 4.67 10.95
CA ARG A 267 -10.48 5.04 10.48
C ARG A 267 -9.46 4.96 11.60
N LYS A 268 -9.76 5.57 12.75
CA LYS A 268 -8.87 5.57 13.92
C LYS A 268 -8.46 4.15 14.29
N TYR A 269 -9.42 3.26 14.49
CA TYR A 269 -9.13 1.91 14.98
C TYR A 269 -8.54 0.99 13.90
N TYR A 270 -8.86 1.18 12.63
CA TYR A 270 -8.16 0.49 11.56
C TYR A 270 -6.69 0.94 11.44
N MET A 271 -6.39 2.23 11.64
CA MET A 271 -5.01 2.72 11.67
C MET A 271 -4.23 2.13 12.86
N LEU A 272 -4.83 2.10 14.06
CA LEU A 272 -4.22 1.48 15.24
C LEU A 272 -3.95 -0.01 15.01
N SER A 273 -4.90 -0.74 14.44
CA SER A 273 -4.72 -2.14 14.05
C SER A 273 -3.56 -2.30 13.06
N ALA A 274 -3.53 -1.50 11.98
CA ALA A 274 -2.48 -1.56 10.97
C ALA A 274 -1.09 -1.26 11.54
N MET A 275 -0.98 -0.24 12.40
CA MET A 275 0.29 0.10 13.06
C MET A 275 0.79 -1.03 13.95
N THR A 276 -0.09 -1.67 14.72
CA THR A 276 0.27 -2.81 15.56
C THR A 276 0.66 -4.03 14.72
N ASP A 277 -0.04 -4.28 13.61
CA ASP A 277 0.32 -5.33 12.66
C ASP A 277 1.71 -5.09 12.05
N ILE A 278 2.06 -3.86 11.67
CA ILE A 278 3.41 -3.52 11.18
C ILE A 278 4.47 -3.81 12.25
N ARG A 279 4.26 -3.38 13.51
CA ARG A 279 5.21 -3.64 14.61
C ARG A 279 5.46 -5.12 14.82
N ASN A 280 4.42 -5.93 14.68
CA ASN A 280 4.50 -7.38 14.81
C ASN A 280 4.95 -8.09 13.51
N SER A 281 5.29 -7.34 12.45
CA SER A 281 5.55 -7.88 11.11
C SER A 281 4.43 -8.82 10.63
N THR A 282 3.18 -8.49 10.95
CA THR A 282 2.00 -9.22 10.49
C THR A 282 1.68 -8.80 9.06
N LYS A 283 1.78 -9.74 8.12
CA LYS A 283 1.52 -9.51 6.70
C LYS A 283 0.07 -9.87 6.29
N GLU A 284 -0.64 -10.62 7.11
CA GLU A 284 -2.08 -10.85 6.96
C GLU A 284 -2.88 -9.66 7.52
N ASN A 285 -2.67 -8.44 6.94
CA ASN A 285 -3.20 -7.19 7.46
C ASN A 285 -4.57 -6.84 6.84
N ALA A 286 -5.64 -7.18 7.55
CA ALA A 286 -7.01 -6.84 7.12
C ALA A 286 -7.31 -5.33 7.25
N ALA A 287 -6.56 -4.62 8.08
CA ALA A 287 -6.79 -3.20 8.35
C ALA A 287 -6.46 -2.33 7.14
N PHE A 288 -5.41 -2.67 6.36
CA PHE A 288 -5.11 -1.96 5.12
C PHE A 288 -6.24 -2.07 4.10
N GLN A 289 -6.83 -3.26 3.95
CA GLN A 289 -7.99 -3.46 3.08
C GLN A 289 -9.19 -2.61 3.53
N ALA A 290 -9.44 -2.58 4.84
CA ALA A 290 -10.54 -1.81 5.41
C ALA A 290 -10.32 -0.31 5.22
N LEU A 291 -9.10 0.19 5.44
CA LEU A 291 -8.70 1.58 5.19
C LEU A 291 -8.83 1.94 3.71
N ALA A 292 -8.32 1.11 2.81
CA ALA A 292 -8.43 1.32 1.37
C ALA A 292 -9.89 1.47 0.93
N THR A 293 -10.75 0.57 1.39
CA THR A 293 -12.19 0.61 1.10
C THR A 293 -12.85 1.89 1.65
N LEU A 294 -12.45 2.30 2.85
CA LEU A 294 -13.01 3.48 3.52
C LEU A 294 -12.60 4.76 2.80
N TYR A 295 -11.31 4.91 2.44
CA TYR A 295 -10.81 6.06 1.69
C TYR A 295 -11.38 6.12 0.27
N TYR A 296 -11.56 4.96 -0.38
CA TYR A 296 -12.24 4.90 -1.68
C TYR A 296 -13.67 5.45 -1.62
N ARG A 297 -14.44 5.10 -0.58
CA ARG A 297 -15.81 5.63 -0.39
C ARG A 297 -15.87 7.14 -0.19
N HIS A 298 -14.80 7.72 0.35
CA HIS A 298 -14.67 9.16 0.57
C HIS A 298 -13.95 9.88 -0.58
N ASP A 299 -13.83 9.23 -1.76
CA ASP A 299 -13.18 9.77 -2.97
C ASP A 299 -11.70 10.16 -2.79
N ASP A 300 -11.07 9.70 -1.72
CA ASP A 300 -9.63 9.82 -1.52
C ASP A 300 -8.90 8.66 -2.23
N LEU A 301 -8.84 8.76 -3.55
CA LEU A 301 -8.26 7.72 -4.41
C LEU A 301 -6.77 7.53 -4.14
N PHE A 302 -6.05 8.57 -3.72
CA PHE A 302 -4.62 8.48 -3.42
C PHE A 302 -4.36 7.56 -2.23
N ARG A 303 -5.03 7.79 -1.09
CA ARG A 303 -4.89 6.93 0.09
C ARG A 303 -5.47 5.54 -0.14
N ALA A 304 -6.60 5.45 -0.83
CA ALA A 304 -7.17 4.16 -1.22
C ALA A 304 -6.16 3.31 -2.00
N PHE A 305 -5.50 3.89 -3.01
CA PHE A 305 -4.45 3.22 -3.79
C PHE A 305 -3.27 2.81 -2.92
N ARG A 306 -2.76 3.72 -2.10
CA ARG A 306 -1.60 3.49 -1.24
C ARG A 306 -1.81 2.33 -0.27
N TYR A 307 -2.96 2.28 0.41
CA TYR A 307 -3.27 1.17 1.34
C TYR A 307 -3.61 -0.13 0.59
N THR A 308 -4.18 -0.04 -0.60
CA THR A 308 -4.36 -1.22 -1.46
C THR A 308 -3.00 -1.80 -1.86
N GLN A 309 -2.08 -0.96 -2.28
CA GLN A 309 -0.71 -1.38 -2.63
C GLN A 309 -0.03 -2.07 -1.43
N ALA A 310 -0.08 -1.45 -0.24
CA ALA A 310 0.49 -2.04 0.96
C ALA A 310 -0.13 -3.40 1.29
N ALA A 311 -1.46 -3.54 1.14
CA ALA A 311 -2.15 -4.81 1.36
C ALA A 311 -1.77 -5.88 0.34
N VAL A 312 -1.62 -5.52 -0.93
CA VAL A 312 -1.20 -6.44 -2.00
C VAL A 312 0.25 -6.89 -1.80
N GLU A 313 1.15 -5.97 -1.50
CA GLU A 313 2.56 -6.28 -1.23
C GLU A 313 2.70 -7.24 -0.04
N ASP A 314 1.96 -7.00 1.06
CA ASP A 314 1.94 -7.89 2.22
C ASP A 314 1.34 -9.27 1.89
N ALA A 315 0.26 -9.32 1.09
CA ALA A 315 -0.36 -10.57 0.67
C ALA A 315 0.56 -11.40 -0.24
N LEU A 316 1.24 -10.76 -1.19
CA LEU A 316 2.23 -11.41 -2.06
C LEU A 316 3.44 -11.91 -1.27
N PHE A 317 3.96 -11.10 -0.34
CA PHE A 317 5.09 -11.47 0.49
C PHE A 317 4.78 -12.67 1.39
N SER A 318 3.59 -12.73 1.96
CA SER A 318 3.15 -13.78 2.88
C SER A 318 2.61 -15.03 2.18
N ASN A 319 2.34 -14.96 0.87
CA ASN A 319 1.64 -15.98 0.07
C ASN A 319 0.21 -16.27 0.58
N VAL A 320 -0.50 -15.24 1.04
CA VAL A 320 -1.92 -15.34 1.45
C VAL A 320 -2.82 -15.09 0.24
N GLN A 321 -3.10 -16.14 -0.54
CA GLN A 321 -3.88 -16.04 -1.76
C GLN A 321 -5.30 -15.48 -1.53
N PHE A 322 -5.93 -15.81 -0.42
CA PHE A 322 -7.23 -15.27 -0.05
C PHE A 322 -7.26 -13.72 -0.07
N ARG A 323 -6.21 -13.08 0.46
CA ARG A 323 -6.11 -11.62 0.46
C ARG A 323 -5.88 -11.06 -0.94
N THR A 324 -5.09 -11.76 -1.73
CA THR A 324 -4.83 -11.37 -3.13
C THR A 324 -6.12 -11.34 -3.94
N VAL A 325 -6.98 -12.36 -3.79
CA VAL A 325 -8.29 -12.40 -4.46
C VAL A 325 -9.21 -11.28 -3.98
N GLN A 326 -9.33 -11.08 -2.67
CA GLN A 326 -10.15 -9.98 -2.13
C GLN A 326 -9.67 -8.59 -2.57
N MET A 327 -8.37 -8.42 -2.70
CA MET A 327 -7.77 -7.15 -3.14
C MET A 327 -7.90 -6.93 -4.64
N SER A 328 -8.01 -7.98 -5.45
CA SER A 328 -8.13 -7.86 -6.90
C SER A 328 -9.39 -7.08 -7.32
N GLU A 329 -10.49 -7.25 -6.60
CA GLU A 329 -11.72 -6.48 -6.84
C GLU A 329 -11.51 -4.99 -6.55
N LEU A 330 -10.93 -4.66 -5.39
CA LEU A 330 -10.65 -3.27 -5.03
C LEU A 330 -9.62 -2.64 -5.96
N TYR A 331 -8.61 -3.39 -6.36
CA TYR A 331 -7.60 -2.97 -7.32
C TYR A 331 -8.21 -2.70 -8.70
N SER A 332 -9.11 -3.56 -9.17
CA SER A 332 -9.81 -3.35 -10.44
C SER A 332 -10.72 -2.10 -10.41
N ILE A 333 -11.38 -1.85 -9.26
CA ILE A 333 -12.20 -0.64 -9.07
C ILE A 333 -11.33 0.63 -9.09
N ILE A 334 -10.16 0.58 -8.45
CA ILE A 334 -9.22 1.72 -8.43
C ILE A 334 -8.66 1.98 -9.84
N ILE A 335 -8.30 0.92 -10.58
CA ILE A 335 -7.90 1.05 -11.98
C ILE A 335 -9.04 1.62 -12.82
N ALA A 336 -10.27 1.11 -12.66
CA ALA A 336 -11.42 1.63 -13.38
C ALA A 336 -11.68 3.12 -13.09
N SER A 337 -11.54 3.54 -11.82
CA SER A 337 -11.67 4.96 -11.44
C SER A 337 -10.52 5.80 -12.00
N HIS A 338 -9.32 5.26 -12.05
CA HIS A 338 -8.17 5.93 -12.68
C HIS A 338 -8.39 6.07 -14.19
N GLN A 339 -8.85 5.00 -14.85
CA GLN A 339 -9.22 5.02 -16.27
C GLN A 339 -10.36 6.00 -16.55
N ALA A 340 -11.37 6.07 -15.66
CA ALA A 340 -12.45 7.03 -15.77
C ALA A 340 -11.94 8.48 -15.64
N LYS A 341 -11.00 8.74 -14.75
CA LYS A 341 -10.34 10.05 -14.60
C LYS A 341 -9.47 10.36 -15.82
N GLU A 342 -8.75 9.37 -16.33
CA GLU A 342 -7.97 9.48 -17.55
C GLU A 342 -8.87 9.72 -18.77
N SER A 343 -10.01 9.03 -18.86
CA SER A 343 -11.02 9.25 -19.90
C SER A 343 -11.57 10.67 -19.86
N ARG A 344 -11.90 11.20 -18.67
CA ARG A 344 -12.30 12.59 -18.49
C ARG A 344 -11.21 13.58 -18.92
N THR A 345 -9.97 13.23 -18.66
CA THR A 345 -8.81 14.04 -19.09
C THR A 345 -8.63 13.95 -20.61
N LYS A 346 -8.82 12.75 -21.19
CA LYS A 346 -8.83 12.54 -22.65
C LYS A 346 -9.96 13.32 -23.32
N HIS A 347 -11.16 13.34 -22.73
CA HIS A 347 -12.27 14.18 -23.26
C HIS A 347 -11.95 15.67 -23.19
N LYS A 348 -11.32 16.16 -22.12
CA LYS A 348 -10.82 17.52 -22.05
C LYS A 348 -9.75 17.79 -23.11
N LEU A 349 -8.84 16.85 -23.30
CA LEU A 349 -7.80 16.93 -24.32
C LEU A 349 -8.40 16.91 -25.73
N GLN A 350 -9.41 16.05 -25.97
CA GLN A 350 -10.18 16.03 -27.22
C GLN A 350 -10.92 17.35 -27.46
N TYR A 351 -11.50 17.92 -26.39
CA TYR A 351 -12.12 19.25 -26.50
C TYR A 351 -11.09 20.32 -26.89
N TYR A 352 -9.90 20.31 -26.28
CA TYR A 352 -8.80 21.20 -26.65
C TYR A 352 -8.29 20.92 -28.06
N LEU A 353 -8.22 19.64 -28.47
CA LEU A 353 -7.86 19.25 -29.83
C LEU A 353 -8.90 19.75 -30.86
N VAL A 354 -10.20 19.62 -30.56
CA VAL A 354 -11.27 20.16 -31.40
C VAL A 354 -11.16 21.68 -31.45
N LEU A 355 -10.93 22.34 -30.31
CA LEU A 355 -10.76 23.80 -30.27
C LEU A 355 -9.56 24.26 -31.10
N ILE A 356 -8.42 23.54 -30.96
CA ILE A 356 -7.21 23.79 -31.77
C ILE A 356 -7.47 23.51 -33.25
N SER A 357 -8.25 22.46 -33.56
CA SER A 357 -8.61 22.11 -34.94
C SER A 357 -9.51 23.18 -35.57
N VAL A 358 -10.47 23.71 -34.79
CA VAL A 358 -11.32 24.82 -35.24
C VAL A 358 -10.47 26.08 -35.43
N LEU A 359 -9.59 26.39 -34.49
CA LEU A 359 -8.66 27.52 -34.59
C LEU A 359 -7.71 27.36 -35.79
N SER A 360 -7.22 26.15 -36.01
CA SER A 360 -6.41 25.77 -37.18
C SER A 360 -7.19 25.90 -38.48
N ALA A 361 -8.48 25.49 -38.49
CA ALA A 361 -9.34 25.65 -39.66
C ALA A 361 -9.60 27.13 -39.95
N VAL A 362 -9.83 27.96 -38.92
CA VAL A 362 -9.97 29.42 -39.07
C VAL A 362 -8.67 30.04 -39.59
N LEU A 363 -7.52 29.59 -39.06
CA LEU A 363 -6.20 30.01 -39.56
C LEU A 363 -5.98 29.59 -41.02
N VAL A 364 -6.40 28.38 -41.38
CA VAL A 364 -6.34 27.91 -42.78
C VAL A 364 -7.25 28.74 -43.68
N LEU A 365 -8.47 29.07 -43.22
CA LEU A 365 -9.38 29.96 -43.97
C LEU A 365 -8.80 31.38 -44.11
N LEU A 366 -8.18 31.89 -43.06
CA LEU A 366 -7.48 33.19 -43.10
C LEU A 366 -6.26 33.13 -44.03
N PHE A 367 -5.54 31.99 -43.99
CA PHE A 367 -4.41 31.75 -44.89
C PHE A 367 -4.85 31.62 -46.35
N VAL A 368 -5.98 30.93 -46.59
CA VAL A 368 -6.59 30.84 -47.94
C VAL A 368 -7.07 32.21 -48.40
N TYR A 369 -7.63 33.02 -47.49
CA TYR A 369 -8.01 34.41 -47.80
C TYR A 369 -6.79 35.26 -48.14
N LEU A 370 -5.75 35.21 -47.32
CA LEU A 370 -4.48 35.90 -47.58
C LEU A 370 -3.78 35.36 -48.83
N TYR A 371 -3.83 34.03 -49.06
CA TYR A 371 -3.29 33.43 -50.28
C TYR A 371 -4.07 33.87 -51.53
N LYS A 372 -5.43 34.01 -51.45
CA LYS A 372 -6.21 34.60 -52.54
C LYS A 372 -5.84 36.07 -52.79
N GLN A 373 -5.57 36.85 -51.74
CA GLN A 373 -5.07 38.21 -51.86
C GLN A 373 -3.66 38.26 -52.46
N LEU A 374 -2.76 37.38 -51.99
CA LEU A 374 -1.43 37.26 -52.57
C LEU A 374 -1.44 36.74 -54.02
N ARG A 375 -2.36 35.80 -54.34
CA ARG A 375 -2.52 35.31 -55.72
C ARG A 375 -3.00 36.41 -56.69
N ARG A 376 -3.69 37.43 -56.22
CA ARG A 376 -3.96 38.66 -57.01
C ARG A 376 -2.70 39.47 -57.29
N VAL A 377 -1.72 39.40 -56.38
CA VAL A 377 -0.42 40.07 -56.53
C VAL A 377 0.56 39.26 -57.38
N TYR A 378 0.47 37.91 -57.25
CA TYR A 378 1.41 37.00 -57.92
C TYR A 378 0.98 36.47 -59.30
N ARG A 379 -0.09 37.02 -59.88
CA ARG A 379 -0.42 36.71 -61.31
C ARG A 379 0.58 37.24 -62.32
N ILE A 380 1.68 37.76 -61.79
CA ILE A 380 2.69 38.43 -62.62
C ILE A 380 4.05 37.73 -62.48
N LYS A 381 4.15 36.47 -62.59
CA LYS A 381 5.49 35.98 -63.01
C LYS A 381 5.60 34.48 -63.18
N GLU A 382 6.10 34.14 -64.29
CA GLU A 382 6.53 32.86 -64.80
C GLU A 382 7.72 32.20 -64.00
N GLU A 383 8.31 32.97 -63.02
CA GLU A 383 9.41 32.49 -62.13
C GLU A 383 8.94 31.48 -61.07
N LEU A 384 7.63 31.33 -60.88
CA LEU A 384 7.08 30.42 -59.86
C LEU A 384 7.23 28.92 -60.21
N SER A 385 7.34 28.57 -61.47
CA SER A 385 7.45 27.19 -61.91
C SER A 385 8.80 26.53 -61.51
N GLN A 386 9.86 27.31 -61.54
CA GLN A 386 11.20 26.79 -61.14
C GLN A 386 11.35 26.72 -59.60
N THR A 387 10.66 27.59 -58.88
CA THR A 387 10.68 27.59 -57.41
C THR A 387 9.77 26.48 -56.87
N ASN A 388 8.68 26.14 -57.55
CA ASN A 388 7.80 25.04 -57.15
C ASN A 388 8.45 23.67 -57.31
N ALA A 389 9.27 23.44 -58.32
CA ALA A 389 10.02 22.20 -58.46
C ALA A 389 11.08 22.02 -57.33
N LYS A 390 11.69 23.14 -56.91
CA LYS A 390 12.64 23.16 -55.81
C LYS A 390 11.95 22.97 -54.45
N LEU A 391 10.74 23.54 -54.29
CA LEU A 391 9.92 23.40 -53.10
C LEU A 391 9.36 21.97 -52.95
N ALA A 392 8.96 21.31 -54.04
CA ALA A 392 8.52 19.92 -54.02
C ALA A 392 9.63 18.97 -53.51
N ARG A 393 10.85 19.18 -54.01
CA ARG A 393 12.01 18.39 -53.58
C ARG A 393 12.41 18.59 -52.12
N LEU A 394 12.29 19.86 -51.63
CA LEU A 394 12.53 20.15 -50.23
C LEU A 394 11.43 19.61 -49.29
N ASN A 395 10.17 19.57 -49.78
CA ASN A 395 9.06 19.01 -49.01
C ASN A 395 9.15 17.47 -48.85
N GLU A 396 9.68 16.79 -49.86
CA GLU A 396 9.94 15.35 -49.77
C GLU A 396 11.03 15.06 -48.73
N GLU A 397 12.11 15.86 -48.74
CA GLU A 397 13.19 15.74 -47.76
C GLU A 397 12.78 16.16 -46.32
N LEU A 398 11.83 17.13 -46.23
CA LEU A 398 11.22 17.54 -44.97
C LEU A 398 10.18 16.54 -44.45
N GLY A 399 9.48 15.83 -45.34
CA GLY A 399 8.57 14.74 -44.99
C GLY A 399 9.28 13.59 -44.28
N GLU A 400 10.38 13.13 -44.85
CA GLU A 400 11.22 12.08 -44.25
C GLU A 400 11.81 12.50 -42.90
N LYS A 401 12.19 13.78 -42.77
CA LYS A 401 12.72 14.29 -41.49
C LYS A 401 11.65 14.51 -40.43
N ASN A 402 10.43 14.90 -40.83
CA ASN A 402 9.32 15.06 -39.87
C ASN A 402 8.80 13.71 -39.36
N GLU A 403 8.83 12.68 -40.16
CA GLU A 403 8.50 11.31 -39.72
C GLU A 403 9.54 10.83 -38.67
N GLN A 404 10.81 11.06 -38.93
CA GLN A 404 11.89 10.77 -37.94
C GLN A 404 11.79 11.62 -36.67
N LEU A 405 11.29 12.87 -36.77
CA LEU A 405 11.11 13.75 -35.61
C LEU A 405 9.86 13.38 -34.81
N SER A 406 8.80 12.93 -35.48
CA SER A 406 7.55 12.48 -34.87
C SER A 406 7.78 11.23 -34.03
N ASP A 407 8.52 10.25 -34.56
CA ASP A 407 8.88 9.04 -33.83
C ASP A 407 9.78 9.33 -32.63
N SER A 408 10.73 10.25 -32.79
CA SER A 408 11.57 10.69 -31.67
C SER A 408 10.79 11.45 -30.59
N ASN A 409 9.79 12.25 -31.00
CA ASN A 409 8.95 13.00 -30.05
C ASN A 409 7.93 12.11 -29.32
N ALA A 410 7.39 11.06 -29.97
CA ALA A 410 6.49 10.12 -29.36
C ALA A 410 7.15 9.42 -28.14
N VAL A 411 8.40 9.01 -28.32
CA VAL A 411 9.20 8.41 -27.23
C VAL A 411 9.47 9.43 -26.11
N LYS A 412 9.80 10.69 -26.44
CA LYS A 412 10.03 11.73 -25.43
C LYS A 412 8.78 12.07 -24.63
N VAL A 413 7.61 12.13 -25.26
CA VAL A 413 6.34 12.42 -24.58
C VAL A 413 6.00 11.35 -23.55
N GLN A 414 6.26 10.09 -23.86
CA GLN A 414 6.03 8.98 -22.95
C GLN A 414 6.92 9.06 -21.68
N TYR A 415 8.18 9.50 -21.84
CA TYR A 415 9.10 9.68 -20.72
C TYR A 415 8.77 10.92 -19.86
N ILE A 416 8.36 12.01 -20.52
CA ILE A 416 7.94 13.23 -19.84
C ILE A 416 6.69 12.96 -18.99
N ALA A 417 5.71 12.22 -19.51
CA ALA A 417 4.52 11.83 -18.75
C ALA A 417 4.90 11.06 -17.48
N ARG A 418 5.75 10.04 -17.60
CA ARG A 418 6.23 9.25 -16.47
C ARG A 418 7.05 10.07 -15.46
N PHE A 419 7.82 11.05 -15.93
CA PHE A 419 8.56 11.97 -15.06
C PHE A 419 7.60 12.88 -14.28
N PHE A 420 6.53 13.39 -14.91
CA PHE A 420 5.53 14.21 -14.23
C PHE A 420 4.73 13.43 -13.19
N ASP A 421 4.40 12.16 -13.47
CA ASP A 421 3.75 11.28 -12.48
C ASP A 421 4.63 11.10 -11.24
N LEU A 422 5.93 10.86 -11.44
CA LEU A 422 6.91 10.76 -10.37
C LEU A 422 7.05 12.06 -9.58
N CYS A 423 7.16 13.20 -10.28
CA CYS A 423 7.26 14.51 -9.64
C CYS A 423 6.01 14.84 -8.82
N SER A 424 4.82 14.51 -9.34
CA SER A 424 3.55 14.71 -8.64
C SER A 424 3.48 13.91 -7.36
N MET A 425 3.83 12.64 -7.42
CA MET A 425 3.90 11.76 -6.26
C MET A 425 4.85 12.30 -5.17
N TYR A 426 6.03 12.82 -5.57
CA TYR A 426 6.98 13.40 -4.62
C TYR A 426 6.50 14.72 -4.03
N ILE A 427 5.79 15.54 -4.81
CA ILE A 427 5.19 16.80 -4.31
C ILE A 427 4.11 16.50 -3.27
N ASP A 428 3.24 15.51 -3.53
CA ASP A 428 2.18 15.10 -2.61
C ASP A 428 2.77 14.57 -1.29
N LYS A 429 3.79 13.74 -1.35
CA LYS A 429 4.54 13.26 -0.18
C LYS A 429 5.19 14.40 0.61
N MET A 430 5.76 15.38 -0.08
CA MET A 430 6.35 16.56 0.57
C MET A 430 5.29 17.44 1.22
N ASP A 431 4.11 17.59 0.60
CA ASP A 431 3.01 18.39 1.17
C ASP A 431 2.43 17.72 2.42
N ASP A 432 2.30 16.41 2.42
CA ASP A 432 1.85 15.64 3.58
C ASP A 432 2.88 15.68 4.72
N TYR A 433 4.16 15.61 4.40
CA TYR A 433 5.21 15.84 5.39
C TYR A 433 5.16 17.26 5.96
N ARG A 434 5.04 18.28 5.11
CA ARG A 434 4.88 19.68 5.51
C ARG A 434 3.65 19.89 6.41
N LYS A 435 2.49 19.28 6.06
CA LYS A 435 1.27 19.34 6.87
C LYS A 435 1.48 18.69 8.23
N SER A 436 2.20 17.55 8.27
CA SER A 436 2.53 16.86 9.51
C SER A 436 3.37 17.73 10.45
N LEU A 437 4.41 18.38 9.91
CA LEU A 437 5.29 19.28 10.66
C LEU A 437 4.53 20.53 11.15
N LYS A 438 3.71 21.13 10.26
CA LYS A 438 2.89 22.31 10.60
C LYS A 438 1.96 22.03 11.78
N LYS A 439 1.38 20.83 11.82
CA LYS A 439 0.50 20.38 12.88
C LYS A 439 1.25 20.20 14.20
N LEU A 440 2.39 19.53 14.19
CA LEU A 440 3.23 19.40 15.38
C LEU A 440 3.65 20.78 15.93
N ALA A 441 3.89 21.75 15.05
CA ALA A 441 4.18 23.12 15.43
C ALA A 441 2.96 23.83 16.05
N GLN A 442 1.76 23.65 15.48
CA GLN A 442 0.51 24.22 15.99
C GLN A 442 0.10 23.61 17.35
N ASP A 443 0.31 22.31 17.53
CA ASP A 443 0.04 21.58 18.78
C ASP A 443 1.10 21.85 19.86
N ARG A 444 2.08 22.73 19.62
CA ARG A 444 3.22 23.07 20.51
C ARG A 444 4.05 21.86 20.94
N LYS A 445 4.04 20.79 20.15
CA LYS A 445 4.84 19.59 20.42
C LYS A 445 6.26 19.73 19.85
N PHE A 446 6.99 20.71 20.37
CA PHE A 446 8.30 21.10 19.85
C PHE A 446 9.36 19.99 19.94
N ASP A 447 9.29 19.14 20.96
CA ASP A 447 10.23 18.02 21.12
C ASP A 447 10.02 16.95 20.04
N GLU A 448 8.78 16.68 19.68
CA GLU A 448 8.43 15.72 18.65
C GLU A 448 8.68 16.30 17.25
N LEU A 449 8.43 17.60 17.08
CA LEU A 449 8.80 18.34 15.87
C LEU A 449 10.32 18.31 15.65
N ASN A 450 11.12 18.59 16.69
CA ASN A 450 12.58 18.56 16.63
C ASN A 450 13.11 17.13 16.34
N ARG A 451 12.48 16.10 16.91
CA ARG A 451 12.83 14.71 16.66
C ARG A 451 12.56 14.32 15.21
N ARG A 452 11.40 14.71 14.67
CA ARG A 452 11.07 14.46 13.26
C ARG A 452 11.96 15.23 12.29
N LEU A 453 12.29 16.48 12.61
CA LEU A 453 13.21 17.27 11.79
C LEU A 453 14.64 16.73 11.81
N LYS A 454 15.06 16.09 12.91
CA LYS A 454 16.39 15.46 13.03
C LYS A 454 16.44 14.02 12.50
N SER A 455 15.27 13.37 12.31
CA SER A 455 15.23 12.00 11.80
C SER A 455 15.52 11.97 10.31
N THR A 456 16.49 11.17 9.91
CA THR A 456 16.86 10.93 8.51
C THR A 456 16.08 9.75 7.90
N SER A 457 15.33 8.97 8.72
CA SER A 457 14.70 7.73 8.27
C SER A 457 13.76 7.92 7.08
N MET A 458 12.92 8.96 7.09
CA MET A 458 12.05 9.27 5.95
C MET A 458 12.85 9.57 4.67
N LEU A 459 14.01 10.22 4.82
CA LEU A 459 14.88 10.53 3.68
C LEU A 459 15.54 9.28 3.10
N GLU A 460 15.86 8.30 3.94
CA GLU A 460 16.50 7.04 3.53
C GLU A 460 15.51 6.15 2.79
N ASP A 461 14.27 6.05 3.27
CA ASP A 461 13.23 5.26 2.62
C ASP A 461 12.80 5.84 1.28
N GLU A 462 12.62 7.17 1.22
CA GLU A 462 12.32 7.89 -0.03
C GLU A 462 13.47 7.78 -1.03
N GLN A 463 14.70 7.71 -0.55
CA GLN A 463 15.88 7.52 -1.38
C GLN A 463 15.91 6.12 -2.02
N ASP A 464 15.58 5.09 -1.27
CA ASP A 464 15.55 3.72 -1.78
C ASP A 464 14.43 3.54 -2.83
N GLU A 465 13.27 4.18 -2.59
CA GLU A 465 12.18 4.20 -3.57
C GLU A 465 12.57 4.99 -4.84
N LEU A 466 13.24 6.14 -4.67
CA LEU A 466 13.78 6.91 -5.79
C LEU A 466 14.74 6.07 -6.64
N TYR A 467 15.61 5.31 -5.98
CA TYR A 467 16.57 4.48 -6.70
C TYR A 467 15.88 3.33 -7.44
N LYS A 468 14.91 2.66 -6.82
CA LYS A 468 14.14 1.61 -7.50
C LYS A 468 13.39 2.15 -8.72
N ASN A 469 12.77 3.32 -8.58
CA ASN A 469 12.08 3.98 -9.69
C ASN A 469 13.05 4.43 -10.79
N PHE A 470 14.19 5.00 -10.41
CA PHE A 470 15.24 5.39 -11.35
C PHE A 470 15.77 4.18 -12.11
N ASP A 471 16.13 3.12 -11.39
CA ASP A 471 16.69 1.90 -11.98
C ASP A 471 15.70 1.26 -12.97
N ALA A 472 14.41 1.16 -12.58
CA ALA A 472 13.37 0.61 -13.43
C ALA A 472 13.15 1.43 -14.69
N ILE A 473 13.10 2.76 -14.57
CA ILE A 473 12.93 3.67 -15.71
C ILE A 473 14.17 3.63 -16.61
N PHE A 474 15.35 3.63 -16.01
CA PHE A 474 16.60 3.63 -16.75
C PHE A 474 16.79 2.32 -17.53
N LEU A 475 16.53 1.16 -16.92
CA LEU A 475 16.65 -0.13 -17.58
C LEU A 475 15.56 -0.37 -18.62
N ASN A 476 14.38 0.26 -18.48
CA ASN A 476 13.41 0.29 -19.56
C ASN A 476 13.89 1.10 -20.77
N LEU A 477 14.68 2.16 -20.54
CA LEU A 477 15.30 2.96 -21.59
C LEU A 477 16.48 2.25 -22.25
N TYR A 478 17.25 1.54 -21.44
CA TYR A 478 18.48 0.87 -21.84
C TYR A 478 18.50 -0.56 -21.30
N PRO A 479 17.70 -1.48 -21.87
CA PRO A 479 17.55 -2.84 -21.35
C PRO A 479 18.87 -3.63 -21.28
N SER A 480 19.74 -3.42 -22.25
CA SER A 480 21.05 -4.08 -22.33
C SER A 480 22.15 -3.37 -21.54
N PHE A 481 21.83 -2.27 -20.81
CA PHE A 481 22.87 -1.42 -20.21
C PHE A 481 23.86 -2.18 -19.33
N VAL A 482 23.37 -3.10 -18.49
CA VAL A 482 24.23 -3.85 -17.55
C VAL A 482 25.14 -4.80 -18.29
N GLU A 483 24.62 -5.45 -19.34
CA GLU A 483 25.37 -6.36 -20.20
C GLU A 483 26.42 -5.61 -21.01
N ASP A 484 26.02 -4.52 -21.66
CA ASP A 484 26.91 -3.66 -22.46
C ASP A 484 27.98 -3.01 -21.59
N PHE A 485 27.61 -2.60 -20.37
CA PHE A 485 28.54 -2.04 -19.41
C PHE A 485 29.58 -3.06 -18.94
N ASN A 486 29.13 -4.28 -18.63
CA ASN A 486 29.99 -5.38 -18.24
C ASN A 486 30.90 -5.84 -19.38
N ALA A 487 30.49 -5.65 -20.63
CA ALA A 487 31.36 -5.89 -21.79
C ALA A 487 32.53 -4.90 -21.89
N LEU A 488 32.43 -3.73 -21.22
CA LEU A 488 33.54 -2.76 -21.15
C LEU A 488 34.52 -3.03 -20.00
N LEU A 489 34.24 -4.02 -19.13
CA LEU A 489 35.07 -4.42 -18.01
C LEU A 489 35.83 -5.72 -18.32
N THR A 490 36.94 -5.94 -17.60
CA THR A 490 37.66 -7.22 -17.67
C THR A 490 36.81 -8.36 -17.08
N GLU A 491 37.01 -9.60 -17.55
CA GLU A 491 36.13 -10.74 -17.18
C GLU A 491 36.04 -10.97 -15.67
N ASP A 492 37.18 -10.85 -14.95
CA ASP A 492 37.27 -11.08 -13.51
C ASP A 492 36.65 -9.95 -12.68
N GLU A 493 36.35 -8.80 -13.29
CA GLU A 493 35.89 -7.60 -12.59
C GLU A 493 34.47 -7.17 -13.02
N ARG A 494 33.75 -8.06 -13.72
CA ARG A 494 32.34 -7.81 -14.09
C ARG A 494 31.47 -7.67 -12.86
N ILE A 495 30.56 -6.73 -12.92
CA ILE A 495 29.66 -6.46 -11.82
C ILE A 495 28.54 -7.48 -11.82
N VAL A 496 28.45 -8.28 -10.74
CA VAL A 496 27.35 -9.21 -10.49
C VAL A 496 26.39 -8.55 -9.52
N LEU A 497 25.16 -8.38 -9.94
CA LEU A 497 24.10 -7.82 -9.10
C LEU A 497 23.54 -8.86 -8.13
N LYS A 498 23.15 -8.45 -6.94
CA LYS A 498 22.40 -9.28 -6.00
C LYS A 498 20.97 -9.50 -6.53
N GLN A 499 20.34 -10.60 -6.13
CA GLN A 499 19.04 -11.04 -6.66
C GLN A 499 17.89 -10.02 -6.52
N GLU A 500 18.05 -8.99 -5.67
CA GLU A 500 17.05 -7.94 -5.42
C GLU A 500 17.43 -6.55 -6.00
N ASP A 501 18.65 -6.38 -6.48
CA ASP A 501 19.15 -5.08 -6.98
C ASP A 501 19.02 -5.00 -8.51
N LEU A 502 18.32 -3.98 -8.99
CA LEU A 502 18.26 -3.65 -10.42
C LEU A 502 19.57 -3.00 -10.90
N LEU A 503 20.09 -2.04 -10.12
CA LEU A 503 21.40 -1.43 -10.30
C LEU A 503 22.07 -1.23 -8.93
N ASN A 504 23.37 -1.45 -8.86
CA ASN A 504 24.16 -1.08 -7.69
C ASN A 504 24.64 0.40 -7.78
N LYS A 505 25.29 0.90 -6.73
CA LYS A 505 25.77 2.29 -6.68
C LYS A 505 26.77 2.62 -7.80
N GLU A 506 27.62 1.66 -8.16
CA GLU A 506 28.59 1.83 -9.25
C GLU A 506 27.87 2.02 -10.58
N LEU A 507 26.92 1.14 -10.90
CA LEU A 507 26.14 1.19 -12.13
C LEU A 507 25.23 2.43 -12.20
N ARG A 508 24.64 2.88 -11.07
CA ARG A 508 23.83 4.12 -11.05
C ARG A 508 24.64 5.36 -11.40
N ILE A 509 25.91 5.43 -10.97
CA ILE A 509 26.81 6.53 -11.37
C ILE A 509 26.95 6.56 -12.90
N TYR A 510 27.16 5.39 -13.49
CA TYR A 510 27.35 5.30 -14.93
C TYR A 510 26.05 5.38 -15.72
N ALA A 511 24.94 4.99 -15.13
CA ALA A 511 23.61 5.24 -15.67
C ALA A 511 23.30 6.75 -15.76
N LEU A 512 23.68 7.52 -14.74
CA LEU A 512 23.57 8.98 -14.76
C LEU A 512 24.48 9.60 -15.83
N LEU A 513 25.72 9.10 -15.96
CA LEU A 513 26.62 9.51 -17.03
C LEU A 513 26.03 9.21 -18.41
N ARG A 514 25.41 8.03 -18.58
CA ARG A 514 24.71 7.66 -19.81
C ARG A 514 23.57 8.61 -20.17
N LEU A 515 22.85 9.11 -19.16
CA LEU A 515 21.82 10.13 -19.32
C LEU A 515 22.39 11.55 -19.57
N GLY A 516 23.71 11.70 -19.63
CA GLY A 516 24.37 12.99 -19.88
C GLY A 516 24.64 13.81 -18.63
N ILE A 517 24.37 13.28 -17.44
CA ILE A 517 24.70 13.94 -16.16
C ILE A 517 26.15 13.62 -15.82
N THR A 518 27.07 14.42 -16.37
CA THR A 518 28.52 14.23 -16.21
C THR A 518 29.12 14.89 -14.98
N ASP A 519 28.39 15.86 -14.42
CA ASP A 519 28.82 16.61 -13.24
C ASP A 519 28.80 15.75 -11.99
N SER A 520 29.96 15.48 -11.43
CA SER A 520 30.12 14.66 -10.22
C SER A 520 29.41 15.24 -8.99
N VAL A 521 29.23 16.58 -8.93
CA VAL A 521 28.48 17.22 -7.84
C VAL A 521 27.00 16.87 -7.93
N LYS A 522 26.42 16.91 -9.13
CA LYS A 522 25.03 16.52 -9.37
C LYS A 522 24.82 15.03 -9.11
N ILE A 523 25.77 14.18 -9.53
CA ILE A 523 25.74 12.74 -9.26
C ILE A 523 25.79 12.47 -7.74
N ALA A 524 26.70 13.13 -7.02
CA ALA A 524 26.82 13.00 -5.57
C ALA A 524 25.55 13.45 -4.84
N SER A 525 24.95 14.55 -5.30
CA SER A 525 23.68 15.05 -4.78
C SER A 525 22.53 14.06 -5.01
N PHE A 526 22.42 13.48 -6.20
CA PHE A 526 21.39 12.49 -6.52
C PHE A 526 21.55 11.22 -5.68
N LEU A 527 22.79 10.71 -5.58
CA LEU A 527 23.10 9.49 -4.84
C LEU A 527 23.26 9.72 -3.32
N ARG A 528 23.05 10.97 -2.85
CA ARG A 528 23.19 11.33 -1.44
C ARG A 528 24.49 10.82 -0.82
N CYS A 529 25.59 10.94 -1.55
CA CYS A 529 26.91 10.52 -1.07
C CYS A 529 27.92 11.66 -1.21
N SER A 530 29.11 11.49 -0.60
CA SER A 530 30.16 12.50 -0.72
C SER A 530 30.70 12.57 -2.14
N LEU A 531 31.15 13.75 -2.54
CA LEU A 531 31.79 13.95 -3.84
C LEU A 531 33.03 13.04 -3.99
N SER A 532 33.75 12.82 -2.90
CA SER A 532 34.90 11.90 -2.86
C SER A 532 34.46 10.45 -3.13
N THR A 533 33.28 10.05 -2.66
CA THR A 533 32.71 8.73 -2.92
C THR A 533 32.45 8.52 -4.41
N VAL A 534 31.88 9.51 -5.10
CA VAL A 534 31.65 9.43 -6.56
C VAL A 534 32.98 9.31 -7.30
N TYR A 535 34.00 10.14 -6.94
CA TYR A 535 35.30 10.04 -7.55
C TYR A 535 35.97 8.68 -7.31
N ASN A 536 35.84 8.13 -6.10
CA ASN A 536 36.40 6.82 -5.77
C ASN A 536 35.74 5.72 -6.62
N TYR A 537 34.43 5.71 -6.74
CA TYR A 537 33.73 4.74 -7.58
C TYR A 537 34.08 4.88 -9.06
N ARG A 538 34.11 6.12 -9.58
CA ARG A 538 34.50 6.36 -10.98
C ARG A 538 35.94 5.90 -11.22
N THR A 539 36.84 6.16 -10.30
CA THR A 539 38.24 5.74 -10.41
C THR A 539 38.37 4.22 -10.30
N LYS A 540 37.67 3.62 -9.34
CA LYS A 540 37.66 2.16 -9.13
C LYS A 540 37.18 1.43 -10.38
N VAL A 541 36.06 1.85 -10.95
CA VAL A 541 35.49 1.20 -12.14
C VAL A 541 36.34 1.45 -13.39
N ARG A 542 36.86 2.66 -13.56
CA ARG A 542 37.80 2.93 -14.68
C ARG A 542 39.10 2.09 -14.60
N ASN A 543 39.50 1.70 -13.38
CA ASN A 543 40.66 0.79 -13.21
C ASN A 543 40.31 -0.67 -13.59
N LYS A 544 39.06 -1.03 -13.67
CA LYS A 544 38.51 -2.34 -14.05
C LYS A 544 38.15 -2.42 -15.54
N ALA A 545 38.29 -1.32 -16.26
CA ALA A 545 37.91 -1.26 -17.66
C ALA A 545 38.89 -2.06 -18.53
N ALA A 546 38.33 -2.80 -19.50
CA ALA A 546 39.09 -3.50 -20.54
C ALA A 546 39.62 -2.57 -21.64
N ILE A 547 39.20 -1.28 -21.62
CA ILE A 547 39.60 -0.23 -22.58
C ILE A 547 40.30 0.90 -21.86
N SER A 548 40.86 1.89 -22.63
CA SER A 548 41.60 3.02 -22.04
C SER A 548 40.69 3.84 -21.09
N ARG A 549 41.29 4.34 -20.00
CA ARG A 549 40.57 5.11 -18.97
C ARG A 549 39.90 6.38 -19.51
N GLU A 550 40.45 6.96 -20.56
CA GLU A 550 39.94 8.18 -21.19
C GLU A 550 38.75 7.93 -22.12
N GLU A 551 38.67 6.73 -22.68
CA GLU A 551 37.60 6.32 -23.58
C GLU A 551 36.46 5.66 -22.86
N PHE A 552 36.68 5.07 -21.69
CA PHE A 552 35.67 4.29 -20.97
C PHE A 552 34.37 5.07 -20.76
N GLU A 553 34.41 6.26 -20.20
CA GLU A 553 33.21 7.05 -19.96
C GLU A 553 32.52 7.49 -21.27
N LYS A 554 33.30 7.75 -22.33
CA LYS A 554 32.75 8.08 -23.66
C LYS A 554 32.01 6.88 -24.26
N MET A 555 32.51 5.66 -24.05
CA MET A 555 31.87 4.43 -24.50
C MET A 555 30.60 4.15 -23.69
N VAL A 556 30.64 4.33 -22.37
CA VAL A 556 29.46 4.22 -21.53
C VAL A 556 28.35 5.19 -21.96
N MET A 557 28.70 6.43 -22.31
CA MET A 557 27.73 7.41 -22.82
C MET A 557 27.12 7.02 -24.18
N LYS A 558 27.73 6.08 -24.90
CA LYS A 558 27.23 5.58 -26.19
C LYS A 558 26.41 4.28 -26.06
N ILE A 559 26.37 3.62 -24.92
CA ILE A 559 25.59 2.39 -24.71
C ILE A 559 24.13 2.63 -25.14
N GLY A 560 23.58 1.76 -25.96
CA GLY A 560 22.19 1.87 -26.42
C GLY A 560 21.92 3.01 -27.42
N THR A 561 22.94 3.74 -27.90
CA THR A 561 22.79 4.47 -29.14
C THR A 561 22.90 3.47 -30.27
N ALA A 562 21.80 3.21 -30.98
CA ALA A 562 21.82 2.35 -32.12
C ALA A 562 22.99 2.73 -33.04
N HIS A 563 23.98 1.87 -33.14
CA HIS A 563 24.86 1.88 -34.30
C HIS A 563 23.96 1.66 -35.51
N LYS A 564 23.65 2.70 -36.25
CA LYS A 564 23.44 2.52 -37.68
C LYS A 564 24.79 2.01 -38.22
N THR A 565 24.96 0.71 -38.19
CA THR A 565 25.91 0.07 -39.08
C THR A 565 25.40 0.35 -40.48
N ASP A 566 26.11 1.21 -41.16
CA ASP A 566 26.07 1.29 -42.62
C ASP A 566 26.29 -0.12 -43.18
N VAL A 567 25.27 -0.67 -43.83
CA VAL A 567 25.39 -1.70 -44.83
C VAL A 567 24.88 -1.12 -46.14
#